data_9e1a3e97b1912e1ee9783c7299d5bde0
#
_entry.id   9e1a3e97b1912e1ee9783c7299d5bde0
#
_cell.length_a   1.000
_cell.length_b   1.000
_cell.length_c   1.000
_cell.angle_alpha   90.00
_cell.angle_beta   90.00
_cell.angle_gamma   90.00
#
_symmetry.space_group_name_H-M   'P 1'
#
loop_
_entity.id
_entity.type
_entity.pdbx_description
1 polymer ?
#
loop_
_entity_poly.entity_id
_entity_poly.type
_entity_poly.pdbx_seq_one_letter_code
_entity_poly.pdbx_strand_id
1 'polypeptide(L)'
;NLTKSNPRYQELKNIWRRTEAAKLKKNIQRKNRKKSDIGFKILENARSRLYTSFKRAIVKKDIKTMDLIGTSMSNLIRHLEKQFKPGMTLQNYGEWHIDHIKPIVKFDLKNENELRKCFHYKNLQPLWAIENMKKGDKY
;
A
#
# COMPACT_ATOMS: atom_id res chain seq x y z
N ASN A 1 15.47 -37.48 13.10
CA ASN A 1 14.65 -36.65 12.18
C ASN A 1 13.72 -35.72 12.97
N LEU A 2 13.95 -34.43 12.85
CA LEU A 2 13.09 -33.42 13.46
C LEU A 2 11.81 -33.29 12.60
N THR A 3 10.68 -33.77 13.09
CA THR A 3 9.38 -33.60 12.44
C THR A 3 8.84 -32.19 12.63
N LYS A 4 7.91 -31.75 11.79
CA LYS A 4 7.31 -30.39 11.87
C LYS A 4 6.61 -30.09 13.21
N SER A 5 6.17 -31.12 13.92
CA SER A 5 5.54 -31.05 15.25
C SER A 5 6.54 -30.96 16.42
N ASN A 6 7.83 -31.18 16.18
CA ASN A 6 8.85 -31.15 17.23
C ASN A 6 9.07 -29.72 17.73
N PRO A 7 8.99 -29.45 19.07
CA PRO A 7 9.20 -28.11 19.64
C PRO A 7 10.56 -27.51 19.25
N ARG A 8 11.63 -28.30 19.24
CA ARG A 8 12.97 -27.87 18.86
C ARG A 8 13.04 -27.46 17.38
N TYR A 9 12.30 -28.15 16.49
CA TYR A 9 12.17 -27.77 15.08
C TYR A 9 11.49 -26.40 14.94
N GLN A 10 10.41 -26.15 15.71
CA GLN A 10 9.73 -24.88 15.70
C GLN A 10 10.62 -23.75 16.21
N GLU A 11 11.39 -23.98 17.27
CA GLU A 11 12.34 -23.04 17.82
C GLU A 11 13.43 -22.66 16.81
N LEU A 12 14.11 -23.64 16.22
CA LEU A 12 15.11 -23.42 15.17
C LEU A 12 14.54 -22.70 13.96
N LYS A 13 13.32 -23.04 13.55
CA LYS A 13 12.58 -22.36 12.49
C LYS A 13 12.30 -20.90 12.82
N ASN A 14 11.98 -20.60 14.06
CA ASN A 14 11.72 -19.23 14.53
C ASN A 14 13.03 -18.42 14.61
N ILE A 15 14.12 -19.03 15.08
CA ILE A 15 15.46 -18.45 15.08
C ILE A 15 15.86 -18.13 13.63
N TRP A 16 15.74 -19.09 12.71
CA TRP A 16 16.07 -18.89 11.29
C TRP A 16 15.23 -17.77 10.65
N ARG A 17 13.91 -17.70 10.96
CA ARG A 17 13.04 -16.63 10.45
C ARG A 17 13.49 -15.24 10.91
N ARG A 18 14.14 -15.14 12.05
CA ARG A 18 14.68 -13.89 12.61
C ARG A 18 16.06 -13.54 12.08
N THR A 19 16.74 -14.45 11.38
CA THR A 19 18.11 -14.21 10.86
C THR A 19 18.12 -13.14 9.77
N GLU A 20 19.22 -12.43 9.68
CA GLU A 20 19.46 -11.42 8.64
C GLU A 20 19.38 -12.01 7.22
N ALA A 21 19.83 -13.25 7.03
CA ALA A 21 19.73 -13.96 5.75
C ALA A 21 18.27 -14.13 5.31
N ALA A 22 17.37 -14.51 6.23
CA ALA A 22 15.94 -14.63 5.94
C ALA A 22 15.30 -13.28 5.64
N LYS A 23 15.68 -12.22 6.36
CA LYS A 23 15.26 -10.84 6.08
C LYS A 23 15.72 -10.39 4.69
N LEU A 24 16.99 -10.62 4.36
CA LEU A 24 17.57 -10.30 3.06
C LEU A 24 16.83 -11.02 1.93
N LYS A 25 16.63 -12.34 2.05
CA LYS A 25 15.88 -13.15 1.08
C LYS A 25 14.48 -12.60 0.84
N LYS A 26 13.74 -12.27 1.92
CA LYS A 26 12.40 -11.65 1.82
C LYS A 26 12.45 -10.30 1.13
N ASN A 27 13.44 -9.47 1.43
CA ASN A 27 13.59 -8.15 0.83
C ASN A 27 13.88 -8.25 -0.67
N ILE A 28 14.74 -9.19 -1.09
CA ILE A 28 15.03 -9.48 -2.50
C ILE A 28 13.76 -9.96 -3.21
N GLN A 29 13.04 -10.94 -2.65
CA GLN A 29 11.78 -11.43 -3.19
C GLN A 29 10.75 -10.29 -3.37
N ARG A 30 10.58 -9.46 -2.33
CA ARG A 30 9.67 -8.32 -2.36
C ARG A 30 10.08 -7.30 -3.42
N LYS A 31 11.38 -7.01 -3.54
CA LYS A 31 11.93 -6.10 -4.56
C LYS A 31 11.68 -6.62 -5.98
N ASN A 32 11.92 -7.91 -6.20
CA ASN A 32 11.68 -8.54 -7.49
C ASN A 32 10.18 -8.56 -7.83
N ARG A 33 9.32 -8.93 -6.88
CA ARG A 33 7.87 -8.89 -7.08
C ARG A 33 7.36 -7.48 -7.38
N LYS A 34 7.91 -6.45 -6.76
CA LYS A 34 7.58 -5.05 -7.10
C LYS A 34 7.89 -4.67 -8.55
N LYS A 35 8.87 -5.33 -9.18
CA LYS A 35 9.22 -5.07 -10.58
C LYS A 35 8.29 -5.78 -11.56
N SER A 36 7.84 -7.00 -11.22
CA SER A 36 7.06 -7.87 -12.11
C SER A 36 5.54 -7.78 -11.89
N ASP A 37 5.08 -7.36 -10.70
CA ASP A 37 3.68 -7.35 -10.31
C ASP A 37 3.25 -5.91 -9.95
N ILE A 38 2.58 -5.26 -10.91
CA ILE A 38 2.13 -3.88 -10.74
C ILE A 38 1.09 -3.74 -9.62
N GLY A 39 0.19 -4.70 -9.46
CA GLY A 39 -0.80 -4.71 -8.39
C GLY A 39 -0.13 -4.77 -7.03
N PHE A 40 0.91 -5.60 -6.90
CA PHE A 40 1.72 -5.66 -5.69
C PHE A 40 2.47 -4.35 -5.42
N LYS A 41 3.03 -3.71 -6.45
CA LYS A 41 3.69 -2.40 -6.33
C LYS A 41 2.72 -1.32 -5.84
N ILE A 42 1.51 -1.27 -6.38
CA ILE A 42 0.45 -0.34 -5.98
C ILE A 42 0.05 -0.58 -4.52
N LEU A 43 -0.20 -1.83 -4.15
CA LEU A 43 -0.59 -2.20 -2.78
C LEU A 43 0.49 -1.83 -1.74
N GLU A 44 1.76 -2.09 -2.05
CA GLU A 44 2.88 -1.75 -1.18
C GLU A 44 3.01 -0.22 -0.99
N ASN A 45 2.80 0.54 -2.06
CA ASN A 45 2.81 2.00 -1.98
C ASN A 45 1.61 2.52 -1.16
N ALA A 46 0.42 1.95 -1.34
CA ALA A 46 -0.76 2.27 -0.51
C ALA A 46 -0.51 1.97 0.97
N ARG A 47 0.08 0.80 1.29
CA ARG A 47 0.46 0.44 2.67
C ARG A 47 1.46 1.43 3.27
N SER A 48 2.46 1.84 2.50
CA SER A 48 3.49 2.79 2.96
C SER A 48 2.88 4.16 3.25
N ARG A 49 2.00 4.66 2.38
CA ARG A 49 1.28 5.93 2.58
C ARG A 49 0.36 5.88 3.79
N LEU A 50 -0.40 4.81 3.95
CA LEU A 50 -1.23 4.56 5.13
C LEU A 50 -0.39 4.59 6.41
N TYR A 51 0.72 3.85 6.45
CA TYR A 51 1.60 3.81 7.61
C TYR A 51 2.11 5.21 7.98
N THR A 52 2.54 5.99 6.99
CA THR A 52 3.01 7.36 7.21
C THR A 52 1.89 8.26 7.73
N SER A 53 0.67 8.15 7.19
CA SER A 53 -0.49 8.93 7.63
C SER A 53 -0.90 8.59 9.05
N PHE A 54 -0.96 7.30 9.41
CA PHE A 54 -1.26 6.87 10.79
C PHE A 54 -0.18 7.30 11.79
N LYS A 55 1.10 7.22 11.40
CA LYS A 55 2.20 7.69 12.24
C LYS A 55 2.09 9.19 12.53
N ARG A 56 1.76 10.00 11.51
CA ARG A 56 1.55 11.45 11.68
C ARG A 56 0.32 11.76 12.55
N ALA A 57 -0.76 11.01 12.40
CA ALA A 57 -1.98 11.20 13.17
C ALA A 57 -1.92 10.56 14.57
N ILE A 58 -0.84 9.86 14.93
CA ILE A 58 -0.69 9.12 16.20
C ILE A 58 -1.84 8.11 16.37
N VAL A 59 -2.24 7.44 15.31
CA VAL A 59 -3.31 6.44 15.29
C VAL A 59 -2.72 5.05 15.07
N LYS A 60 -3.15 4.08 15.88
CA LYS A 60 -2.77 2.68 15.70
C LYS A 60 -3.55 2.08 14.53
N LYS A 61 -2.84 1.37 13.64
CA LYS A 61 -3.48 0.73 12.50
C LYS A 61 -3.99 -0.67 12.87
N ASP A 62 -5.28 -0.80 13.08
CA ASP A 62 -5.93 -2.08 13.38
C ASP A 62 -6.71 -2.66 12.17
N ILE A 63 -6.87 -1.88 11.10
CA ILE A 63 -7.63 -2.27 9.90
C ILE A 63 -6.70 -2.62 8.74
N LYS A 64 -7.00 -3.70 8.01
CA LYS A 64 -6.22 -4.10 6.82
C LYS A 64 -6.37 -3.06 5.70
N THR A 65 -5.28 -2.83 4.95
CA THR A 65 -5.26 -1.85 3.84
C THR A 65 -6.36 -2.11 2.81
N MET A 66 -6.62 -3.36 2.45
CA MET A 66 -7.65 -3.69 1.45
C MET A 66 -9.06 -3.41 1.95
N ASP A 67 -9.31 -3.58 3.26
CA ASP A 67 -10.61 -3.27 3.86
C ASP A 67 -10.86 -1.75 3.87
N LEU A 68 -9.81 -0.93 4.02
CA LEU A 68 -9.90 0.53 3.89
C LEU A 68 -10.10 0.98 2.43
N ILE A 69 -9.45 0.32 1.48
CA ILE A 69 -9.66 0.58 0.05
C ILE A 69 -11.08 0.22 -0.38
N GLY A 70 -11.70 -0.74 0.29
CA GLY A 70 -13.10 -1.12 0.10
C GLY A 70 -13.40 -1.82 -1.23
N THR A 71 -12.39 -2.36 -1.90
CA THR A 71 -12.55 -3.14 -3.14
C THR A 71 -11.36 -4.05 -3.39
N SER A 72 -11.47 -4.96 -4.38
CA SER A 72 -10.36 -5.81 -4.79
C SER A 72 -9.28 -5.00 -5.53
N MET A 73 -8.04 -5.52 -5.54
CA MET A 73 -6.95 -4.90 -6.30
C MET A 73 -7.26 -4.75 -7.78
N SER A 74 -7.90 -5.76 -8.39
CA SER A 74 -8.30 -5.72 -9.80
C SER A 74 -9.31 -4.61 -10.08
N ASN A 75 -10.27 -4.42 -9.19
CA ASN A 75 -11.25 -3.34 -9.32
C ASN A 75 -10.61 -1.95 -9.09
N LEU A 76 -9.69 -1.84 -8.14
CA LEU A 76 -8.93 -0.61 -7.93
C LEU A 76 -8.13 -0.23 -9.19
N ILE A 77 -7.41 -1.18 -9.77
CA ILE A 77 -6.64 -0.96 -11.00
C ILE A 77 -7.57 -0.50 -12.11
N ARG A 78 -8.68 -1.20 -12.35
CA ARG A 78 -9.69 -0.82 -13.36
C ARG A 78 -10.29 0.55 -13.11
N HIS A 79 -10.52 0.91 -11.83
CA HIS A 79 -11.01 2.24 -11.45
C HIS A 79 -10.01 3.34 -11.80
N LEU A 80 -8.71 3.10 -11.56
CA LEU A 80 -7.63 4.03 -11.90
C LEU A 80 -7.46 4.16 -13.42
N GLU A 81 -7.45 3.04 -14.15
CA GLU A 81 -7.30 3.03 -15.62
C GLU A 81 -8.39 3.84 -16.33
N LYS A 82 -9.64 3.78 -15.83
CA LYS A 82 -10.75 4.60 -16.36
C LYS A 82 -10.54 6.11 -16.22
N GLN A 83 -9.63 6.52 -15.34
CA GLN A 83 -9.31 7.93 -15.08
C GLN A 83 -7.95 8.35 -15.67
N PHE A 84 -7.28 7.46 -16.39
CA PHE A 84 -5.97 7.77 -16.97
C PHE A 84 -6.05 8.94 -17.95
N LYS A 85 -5.14 9.88 -17.77
CA LYS A 85 -4.89 10.95 -18.73
C LYS A 85 -4.05 10.43 -19.89
N PRO A 86 -4.05 11.10 -21.05
CA PRO A 86 -3.20 10.72 -22.19
C PRO A 86 -1.75 10.48 -21.75
N GLY A 87 -1.19 9.33 -22.16
CA GLY A 87 0.17 8.90 -21.81
C GLY A 87 0.31 8.12 -20.50
N MET A 88 -0.71 8.07 -19.66
CA MET A 88 -0.70 7.23 -18.48
C MET A 88 -0.94 5.76 -18.83
N THR A 89 -0.14 4.88 -18.28
CA THR A 89 -0.27 3.42 -18.37
C THR A 89 0.09 2.78 -17.05
N LEU A 90 -0.26 1.52 -16.85
CA LEU A 90 0.21 0.77 -15.68
C LEU A 90 1.74 0.59 -15.67
N GLN A 91 2.34 0.47 -16.86
CA GLN A 91 3.77 0.24 -17.04
C GLN A 91 4.61 1.44 -16.57
N ASN A 92 4.12 2.65 -16.78
CA ASN A 92 4.82 3.87 -16.34
C ASN A 92 4.40 4.34 -14.94
N TYR A 93 3.80 3.44 -14.11
CA TYR A 93 3.51 3.75 -12.69
C TYR A 93 4.77 4.14 -11.93
N GLY A 94 4.81 5.37 -11.47
CA GLY A 94 5.94 6.07 -10.87
C GLY A 94 6.14 7.43 -11.54
N GLU A 95 5.79 7.57 -12.84
CA GLU A 95 5.64 8.86 -13.49
C GLU A 95 4.30 9.52 -13.13
N TRP A 96 3.33 8.70 -12.75
CA TRP A 96 2.10 9.10 -12.11
C TRP A 96 1.95 8.41 -10.75
N HIS A 97 1.15 9.01 -9.86
CA HIS A 97 0.90 8.52 -8.50
C HIS A 97 -0.60 8.35 -8.26
N ILE A 98 -0.94 7.48 -7.32
CA ILE A 98 -2.29 7.46 -6.76
C ILE A 98 -2.37 8.60 -5.76
N ASP A 99 -3.32 9.48 -5.96
CA ASP A 99 -3.60 10.62 -5.11
C ASP A 99 -5.00 10.53 -4.50
N HIS A 100 -5.22 11.25 -3.38
CA HIS A 100 -6.53 11.40 -2.78
C HIS A 100 -7.25 12.61 -3.37
N ILE A 101 -8.44 12.42 -3.95
CA ILE A 101 -9.26 13.52 -4.48
C ILE A 101 -9.46 14.55 -3.38
N LYS A 102 -10.08 14.17 -2.27
CA LYS A 102 -10.09 14.97 -1.03
C LYS A 102 -8.85 14.63 -0.21
N PRO A 103 -7.95 15.58 0.06
CA PRO A 103 -6.69 15.33 0.75
C PRO A 103 -6.84 14.71 2.14
N ILE A 104 -5.87 13.91 2.54
CA ILE A 104 -5.86 13.20 3.84
C ILE A 104 -6.02 14.17 5.02
N VAL A 105 -5.42 15.35 4.95
CA VAL A 105 -5.48 16.37 6.01
C VAL A 105 -6.90 16.91 6.27
N LYS A 106 -7.84 16.67 5.35
CA LYS A 106 -9.24 17.07 5.48
C LYS A 106 -10.14 16.02 6.15
N PHE A 107 -9.55 14.94 6.65
CA PHE A 107 -10.24 13.87 7.35
C PHE A 107 -9.74 13.71 8.78
N ASP A 108 -10.64 13.40 9.71
CA ASP A 108 -10.26 12.95 11.04
C ASP A 108 -9.94 11.46 11.02
N LEU A 109 -8.66 11.12 10.96
CA LEU A 109 -8.20 9.71 10.90
C LEU A 109 -8.44 8.93 12.20
N LYS A 110 -8.83 9.59 13.30
CA LYS A 110 -9.23 8.93 14.55
C LYS A 110 -10.67 8.43 14.47
N ASN A 111 -11.50 9.06 13.63
CA ASN A 111 -12.85 8.62 13.35
C ASN A 111 -12.83 7.52 12.27
N GLU A 112 -13.31 6.31 12.59
CA GLU A 112 -13.25 5.17 11.68
C GLU A 112 -14.03 5.43 10.36
N ASN A 113 -15.17 6.11 10.40
CA ASN A 113 -15.94 6.43 9.21
C ASN A 113 -15.20 7.41 8.29
N GLU A 114 -14.56 8.43 8.85
CA GLU A 114 -13.75 9.37 8.09
C GLU A 114 -12.48 8.70 7.54
N LEU A 115 -11.86 7.82 8.31
CA LEU A 115 -10.74 6.99 7.88
C LEU A 115 -11.11 6.13 6.67
N ARG A 116 -12.26 5.43 6.74
CA ARG A 116 -12.76 4.62 5.62
C ARG A 116 -13.06 5.45 4.39
N LYS A 117 -13.69 6.61 4.52
CA LYS A 117 -13.95 7.55 3.41
C LYS A 117 -12.64 8.06 2.79
N CYS A 118 -11.65 8.40 3.61
CA CYS A 118 -10.37 8.91 3.18
C CYS A 118 -9.65 7.93 2.22
N PHE A 119 -9.54 6.66 2.62
CA PHE A 119 -8.78 5.65 1.88
C PHE A 119 -9.62 4.80 0.94
N HIS A 120 -10.93 5.03 0.86
CA HIS A 120 -11.81 4.34 -0.06
C HIS A 120 -11.41 4.58 -1.52
N TYR A 121 -11.48 3.55 -2.37
CA TYR A 121 -11.05 3.64 -3.77
C TYR A 121 -11.72 4.78 -4.56
N LYS A 122 -12.96 5.14 -4.21
CA LYS A 122 -13.67 6.28 -4.84
C LYS A 122 -13.06 7.64 -4.55
N ASN A 123 -12.25 7.76 -3.48
CA ASN A 123 -11.47 8.96 -3.18
C ASN A 123 -10.06 8.92 -3.76
N LEU A 124 -9.76 7.93 -4.60
CA LEU A 124 -8.45 7.75 -5.22
C LEU A 124 -8.51 8.06 -6.71
N GLN A 125 -7.48 8.75 -7.21
CA GLN A 125 -7.32 9.14 -8.60
C GLN A 125 -5.87 8.99 -9.05
N PRO A 126 -5.60 8.75 -10.34
CA PRO A 126 -4.26 8.87 -10.89
C PRO A 126 -3.95 10.34 -11.17
N LEU A 127 -2.76 10.79 -10.76
CA LEU A 127 -2.23 12.12 -11.05
C LEU A 127 -0.80 12.02 -11.52
N TRP A 128 -0.40 12.79 -12.53
CA TRP A 128 1.01 12.90 -12.88
C TRP A 128 1.83 13.32 -11.65
N ALA A 129 3.04 12.79 -11.48
CA ALA A 129 3.87 13.06 -10.30
C ALA A 129 4.07 14.56 -10.06
N ILE A 130 4.26 15.32 -11.14
CA ILE A 130 4.41 16.78 -11.08
C ILE A 130 3.11 17.46 -10.64
N GLU A 131 1.95 17.03 -11.17
CA GLU A 131 0.64 17.56 -10.77
C GLU A 131 0.34 17.25 -9.30
N ASN A 132 0.66 16.03 -8.88
CA ASN A 132 0.48 15.60 -7.49
C ASN A 132 1.33 16.44 -6.51
N MET A 133 2.57 16.75 -6.87
CA MET A 133 3.42 17.65 -6.07
C MET A 133 2.86 19.08 -6.03
N LYS A 134 2.37 19.61 -7.15
CA LYS A 134 1.76 20.94 -7.23
C LYS A 134 0.44 21.02 -6.46
N LYS A 135 -0.36 19.95 -6.47
CA LYS A 135 -1.61 19.88 -5.73
C LYS A 135 -1.36 19.96 -4.22
N GLY A 136 -0.38 19.20 -3.70
CA GLY A 136 -0.11 19.11 -2.25
C GLY A 136 -1.38 18.76 -1.47
N ASP A 137 -1.72 19.58 -0.49
CA ASP A 137 -2.90 19.41 0.37
C ASP A 137 -4.14 20.22 -0.10
N LYS A 138 -4.11 20.73 -1.35
CA LYS A 138 -5.24 21.47 -1.93
C LYS A 138 -6.34 20.50 -2.38
N TYR A 139 -7.59 20.97 -2.28
CA TYR A 139 -8.79 20.23 -2.70
C TYR A 139 -9.45 20.95 -3.87
#